data_a73c4e9a2f0e9a04cc9c38e26016d2a5
#
_entry.id   a73c4e9a2f0e9a04cc9c38e26016d2a5
#
_cell.length_a   1.000
_cell.length_b   1.000
_cell.length_c   1.000
_cell.angle_alpha   90.00
_cell.angle_beta   90.00
_cell.angle_gamma   90.00
#
_symmetry.space_group_name_H-M   'P 1'
#
loop_
_entity.id
_entity.type
_entity.pdbx_description
1 polymer ?
#
loop_
_entity_poly.entity_id
_entity_poly.type
_entity_poly.pdbx_seq_one_letter_code
_entity_poly.pdbx_strand_id
1 'polypeptide(L)'
;PFIGLMSDRYGRRPVTLFCITGSVIGISILSFTVLFNWSNSIATIPLFLLFLARLIDGLSGGTAATATTILADISSPEKRAKTFGLIGVAFGLSFFLGNIFVVIFAKNTNNNFIIPVLIASIIPIINFLLVFFYLPETKPNSKMNKSKTALKNPLKALFTVFKEEKIKKLSLAFFIYFIAFTGLTNILIFFLQESLNWTTKASSGTLVVVGIIAIIVQGGLIGPLVKQFGEMRLTLIGSGFILVACALLITAPKENATINIYS
;
A
#
# COMPACT_ATOMS: atom_id res chain seq x y z
N PRO A 1 11.01 -8.15 7.37
CA PRO A 1 11.85 -8.49 8.55
C PRO A 1 13.18 -7.76 8.55
N PHE A 2 13.91 -7.70 7.39
CA PHE A 2 15.21 -7.06 7.29
C PHE A 2 15.17 -5.57 7.67
N ILE A 3 14.25 -4.80 7.08
CA ILE A 3 14.06 -3.37 7.36
C ILE A 3 13.68 -3.14 8.83
N GLY A 4 12.84 -4.02 9.40
CA GLY A 4 12.50 -3.96 10.83
C GLY A 4 13.72 -4.14 11.72
N LEU A 5 14.58 -5.12 11.43
CA LEU A 5 15.84 -5.33 12.17
C LEU A 5 16.81 -4.15 12.01
N MET A 6 16.91 -3.60 10.81
CA MET A 6 17.69 -2.37 10.57
C MET A 6 17.15 -1.20 11.41
N SER A 7 15.83 -1.02 11.43
CA SER A 7 15.15 0.01 12.21
C SER A 7 15.38 -0.17 13.72
N ASP A 8 15.46 -1.43 14.17
CA ASP A 8 15.83 -1.75 15.56
C ASP A 8 17.30 -1.48 15.90
N ARG A 9 18.19 -1.55 14.92
CA ARG A 9 19.63 -1.35 15.13
C ARG A 9 20.06 0.10 14.94
N TYR A 10 19.63 0.72 13.85
CA TYR A 10 20.12 2.04 13.42
C TYR A 10 19.20 3.19 13.84
N GLY A 11 18.03 2.87 14.40
CA GLY A 11 17.00 3.86 14.73
C GLY A 11 15.87 3.90 13.72
N ARG A 12 14.73 4.46 14.14
CA ARG A 12 13.52 4.53 13.33
C ARG A 12 13.66 5.54 12.20
N ARG A 13 14.13 6.74 12.52
CA ARG A 13 14.24 7.86 11.57
C ARG A 13 15.16 7.58 10.38
N PRO A 14 16.43 7.15 10.54
CA PRO A 14 17.32 6.94 9.40
C PRO A 14 16.84 5.81 8.48
N VAL A 15 16.25 4.75 9.03
CA VAL A 15 15.73 3.66 8.22
C VAL A 15 14.46 4.08 7.46
N THR A 16 13.58 4.88 8.07
CA THR A 16 12.43 5.47 7.37
C THR A 16 12.86 6.36 6.22
N LEU A 17 13.87 7.23 6.44
CA LEU A 17 14.43 8.07 5.38
C LEU A 17 15.02 7.23 4.24
N PHE A 18 15.74 6.16 4.55
CA PHE A 18 16.26 5.23 3.54
C PHE A 18 15.12 4.62 2.69
N CYS A 19 14.05 4.16 3.32
CA CYS A 19 12.89 3.61 2.63
C CYS A 19 12.22 4.65 1.71
N ILE A 20 12.00 5.88 2.21
CA ILE A 20 11.37 6.94 1.42
C ILE A 20 12.28 7.37 0.26
N THR A 21 13.60 7.43 0.46
CA THR A 21 14.57 7.73 -0.62
C THR A 21 14.46 6.72 -1.75
N GLY A 22 14.35 5.44 -1.43
CA GLY A 22 14.13 4.41 -2.45
C GLY A 22 12.83 4.60 -3.22
N SER A 23 11.73 4.94 -2.53
CA SER A 23 10.46 5.26 -3.20
C SER A 23 10.56 6.53 -4.06
N VAL A 24 11.28 7.58 -3.62
CA VAL A 24 11.55 8.78 -4.43
C VAL A 24 12.32 8.41 -5.71
N ILE A 25 13.36 7.60 -5.61
CA ILE A 25 14.14 7.15 -6.77
C ILE A 25 13.26 6.31 -7.71
N GLY A 26 12.52 5.33 -7.18
CA GLY A 26 11.65 4.47 -7.97
C GLY A 26 10.59 5.26 -8.75
N ILE A 27 9.88 6.19 -8.09
CA ILE A 27 8.87 7.02 -8.78
C ILE A 27 9.50 8.00 -9.77
N SER A 28 10.72 8.49 -9.50
CA SER A 28 11.44 9.37 -10.43
C SER A 28 11.84 8.65 -11.71
N ILE A 29 12.29 7.40 -11.63
CA ILE A 29 12.57 6.55 -12.80
C ILE A 29 11.27 6.27 -13.57
N LEU A 30 10.18 5.97 -12.88
CA LEU A 30 8.87 5.78 -13.49
C LEU A 30 8.43 7.03 -14.26
N SER A 31 8.57 8.20 -13.65
CA SER A 31 8.20 9.48 -14.24
C SER A 31 9.03 9.81 -15.46
N PHE A 32 10.34 9.57 -15.38
CA PHE A 32 11.24 9.70 -16.53
C PHE A 32 10.80 8.80 -17.68
N THR A 33 10.43 7.55 -17.39
CA THR A 33 9.96 6.60 -18.39
C THR A 33 8.68 7.06 -19.10
N VAL A 34 7.75 7.70 -18.36
CA VAL A 34 6.50 8.22 -18.94
C VAL A 34 6.68 9.51 -19.70
N LEU A 35 7.62 10.38 -19.27
CA LEU A 35 7.87 11.67 -19.90
C LEU A 35 8.70 11.59 -21.17
N PHE A 36 9.56 10.58 -21.28
CA PHE A 36 10.44 10.43 -22.42
C PHE A 36 9.72 9.79 -23.62
N ASN A 37 9.91 10.40 -24.80
CA ASN A 37 9.31 9.85 -26.03
C ASN A 37 10.18 8.69 -26.57
N TRP A 38 9.67 7.48 -26.47
CA TRP A 38 10.35 6.24 -26.89
C TRP A 38 10.05 5.82 -28.33
N SER A 39 9.43 6.68 -29.16
CA SER A 39 8.94 6.36 -30.51
C SER A 39 9.99 5.70 -31.42
N ASN A 40 11.27 6.02 -31.22
CA ASN A 40 12.41 5.51 -32.00
C ASN A 40 13.28 4.51 -31.22
N SER A 41 12.89 4.12 -30.01
CA SER A 41 13.69 3.25 -29.16
C SER A 41 13.12 1.84 -29.12
N ILE A 42 14.02 0.87 -28.88
CA ILE A 42 13.60 -0.51 -28.66
C ILE A 42 12.72 -0.56 -27.41
N ALA A 43 11.53 -1.13 -27.50
CA ALA A 43 10.55 -1.25 -26.39
C ALA A 43 11.15 -1.87 -25.10
N THR A 44 12.27 -2.56 -25.20
CA THR A 44 12.99 -3.18 -24.08
C THR A 44 13.51 -2.17 -23.06
N ILE A 45 13.93 -0.95 -23.51
CA ILE A 45 14.49 0.07 -22.59
C ILE A 45 13.44 0.59 -21.62
N PRO A 46 12.27 1.12 -22.04
CA PRO A 46 11.23 1.55 -21.10
C PRO A 46 10.75 0.41 -20.21
N LEU A 47 10.63 -0.82 -20.75
CA LEU A 47 10.24 -1.99 -19.95
C LEU A 47 11.29 -2.29 -18.85
N PHE A 48 12.58 -2.24 -19.18
CA PHE A 48 13.65 -2.40 -18.20
C PHE A 48 13.62 -1.32 -17.11
N LEU A 49 13.40 -0.06 -17.49
CA LEU A 49 13.29 1.06 -16.53
C LEU A 49 12.08 0.91 -15.61
N LEU A 50 10.92 0.47 -16.14
CA LEU A 50 9.75 0.17 -15.34
C LEU A 50 10.01 -0.96 -14.33
N PHE A 51 10.69 -2.02 -14.76
CA PHE A 51 11.08 -3.12 -13.88
C PHE A 51 12.07 -2.66 -12.80
N LEU A 52 13.08 -1.87 -13.18
CA LEU A 52 14.06 -1.30 -12.26
C LEU A 52 13.41 -0.39 -11.22
N ALA A 53 12.48 0.46 -11.65
CA ALA A 53 11.72 1.32 -10.74
C ALA A 53 10.95 0.49 -9.70
N ARG A 54 10.27 -0.59 -10.13
CA ARG A 54 9.54 -1.50 -9.23
C ARG A 54 10.47 -2.30 -8.31
N LEU A 55 11.64 -2.68 -8.80
CA LEU A 55 12.65 -3.37 -8.00
C LEU A 55 13.17 -2.49 -6.86
N ILE A 56 13.54 -1.25 -7.17
CA ILE A 56 14.02 -0.28 -6.18
C ILE A 56 12.93 0.04 -5.15
N ASP A 57 11.71 0.32 -5.60
CA ASP A 57 10.57 0.60 -4.73
C ASP A 57 10.24 -0.61 -3.83
N GLY A 58 10.28 -1.82 -4.37
CA GLY A 58 10.07 -3.06 -3.61
C GLY A 58 11.16 -3.34 -2.58
N LEU A 59 12.43 -3.11 -2.91
CA LEU A 59 13.55 -3.28 -1.97
C LEU A 59 13.51 -2.26 -0.83
N SER A 60 13.02 -1.06 -1.09
CA SER A 60 12.85 0.02 -0.11
C SER A 60 11.46 0.04 0.54
N GLY A 61 10.55 -0.86 0.17
CA GLY A 61 9.14 -0.90 0.57
C GLY A 61 8.85 -1.16 2.05
N GLY A 62 9.69 -0.67 2.96
CA GLY A 62 9.55 -0.78 4.40
C GLY A 62 8.87 0.41 5.08
N THR A 63 8.47 1.43 4.34
CA THR A 63 7.92 2.68 4.90
C THR A 63 6.68 2.43 5.76
N ALA A 64 5.75 1.60 5.31
CA ALA A 64 4.56 1.25 6.09
C ALA A 64 4.91 0.47 7.37
N ALA A 65 5.88 -0.45 7.31
CA ALA A 65 6.33 -1.21 8.46
C ALA A 65 7.06 -0.34 9.49
N THR A 66 7.90 0.60 9.05
CA THR A 66 8.58 1.54 9.95
C THR A 66 7.60 2.53 10.56
N ALA A 67 6.64 3.06 9.78
CA ALA A 67 5.58 3.94 10.28
C ALA A 67 4.72 3.25 11.35
N THR A 68 4.31 2.00 11.11
CA THR A 68 3.58 1.18 12.11
C THR A 68 4.35 1.02 13.41
N THR A 69 5.67 0.80 13.30
CA THR A 69 6.53 0.63 14.48
C THR A 69 6.71 1.95 15.24
N ILE A 70 6.90 3.07 14.52
CA ILE A 70 6.96 4.41 15.14
C ILE A 70 5.67 4.71 15.89
N LEU A 71 4.51 4.47 15.25
CA LEU A 71 3.20 4.67 15.87
C LEU A 71 3.02 3.77 17.11
N ALA A 72 3.51 2.53 17.08
CA ALA A 72 3.49 1.65 18.24
C ALA A 72 4.39 2.15 19.39
N ASP A 73 5.56 2.72 19.05
CA ASP A 73 6.53 3.24 20.03
C ASP A 73 5.99 4.49 20.76
N ILE A 74 5.21 5.35 20.08
CA ILE A 74 4.66 6.59 20.66
C ILE A 74 3.25 6.44 21.24
N SER A 75 2.58 5.30 21.02
CA SER A 75 1.19 5.09 21.45
C SER A 75 1.12 4.42 22.80
N SER A 76 0.31 4.96 23.73
CA SER A 76 -0.04 4.24 24.96
C SER A 76 -0.94 3.01 24.62
N PRO A 77 -0.91 1.96 25.46
CA PRO A 77 -1.71 0.75 25.23
C PRO A 77 -3.20 1.04 24.97
N GLU A 78 -3.77 2.02 25.68
CA GLU A 78 -5.19 2.39 25.60
C GLU A 78 -5.54 3.09 24.28
N LYS A 79 -4.56 3.79 23.68
CA LYS A 79 -4.75 4.57 22.43
C LYS A 79 -4.32 3.82 21.18
N ARG A 80 -3.69 2.66 21.32
CA ARG A 80 -3.15 1.88 20.18
C ARG A 80 -4.21 1.63 19.10
N ALA A 81 -5.38 1.14 19.46
CA ALA A 81 -6.43 0.87 18.48
C ALA A 81 -6.79 2.09 17.63
N LYS A 82 -6.91 3.27 18.27
CA LYS A 82 -7.18 4.54 17.59
C LYS A 82 -6.02 4.94 16.68
N THR A 83 -4.79 4.81 17.15
CA THR A 83 -3.58 5.19 16.39
C THR A 83 -3.39 4.28 15.17
N PHE A 84 -3.62 2.98 15.32
CA PHE A 84 -3.56 2.05 14.20
C PHE A 84 -4.72 2.26 13.20
N GLY A 85 -5.88 2.74 13.67
CA GLY A 85 -6.98 3.16 12.80
C GLY A 85 -6.57 4.29 11.84
N LEU A 86 -5.66 5.19 12.23
CA LEU A 86 -5.14 6.24 11.34
C LEU A 86 -4.37 5.68 10.14
N ILE A 87 -3.69 4.54 10.31
CA ILE A 87 -3.03 3.85 9.19
C ILE A 87 -4.06 3.44 8.15
N GLY A 88 -5.18 2.89 8.61
CA GLY A 88 -6.26 2.52 7.72
C GLY A 88 -6.89 3.72 7.00
N VAL A 89 -7.08 4.83 7.70
CA VAL A 89 -7.52 6.09 7.08
C VAL A 89 -6.53 6.56 6.03
N ALA A 90 -5.21 6.48 6.29
CA ALA A 90 -4.17 6.84 5.33
C ALA A 90 -4.22 5.95 4.09
N PHE A 91 -4.45 4.64 4.24
CA PHE A 91 -4.66 3.74 3.09
C PHE A 91 -5.91 4.13 2.29
N GLY A 92 -7.05 4.37 2.96
CA GLY A 92 -8.28 4.81 2.30
C GLY A 92 -8.09 6.13 1.55
N LEU A 93 -7.43 7.10 2.18
CA LEU A 93 -7.11 8.38 1.57
C LEU A 93 -6.19 8.23 0.35
N SER A 94 -5.23 7.31 0.39
CA SER A 94 -4.35 7.00 -0.75
C SER A 94 -5.12 6.44 -1.92
N PHE A 95 -6.06 5.50 -1.69
CA PHE A 95 -6.95 4.99 -2.74
C PHE A 95 -7.84 6.09 -3.31
N PHE A 96 -8.41 6.93 -2.47
CA PHE A 96 -9.23 8.06 -2.90
C PHE A 96 -8.44 9.07 -3.73
N LEU A 97 -7.36 9.63 -3.18
CA LEU A 97 -6.59 10.69 -3.86
C LEU A 97 -5.89 10.16 -5.12
N GLY A 98 -5.27 8.98 -5.04
CA GLY A 98 -4.57 8.41 -6.20
C GLY A 98 -5.50 8.21 -7.40
N ASN A 99 -6.68 7.65 -7.17
CA ASN A 99 -7.62 7.36 -8.25
C ASN A 99 -8.39 8.60 -8.71
N ILE A 100 -8.70 9.56 -7.82
CA ILE A 100 -9.37 10.80 -8.23
C ILE A 100 -8.48 11.64 -9.16
N PHE A 101 -7.17 11.63 -8.98
CA PHE A 101 -6.26 12.27 -9.93
C PHE A 101 -6.33 11.61 -11.32
N VAL A 102 -6.43 10.29 -11.38
CA VAL A 102 -6.63 9.60 -12.66
C VAL A 102 -7.96 9.98 -13.27
N VAL A 103 -9.06 9.99 -12.49
CA VAL A 103 -10.40 10.38 -12.98
C VAL A 103 -10.43 11.81 -13.54
N ILE A 104 -9.75 12.75 -12.88
CA ILE A 104 -9.73 14.16 -13.27
C ILE A 104 -8.82 14.41 -14.49
N PHE A 105 -7.64 13.81 -14.52
CA PHE A 105 -6.59 14.16 -15.48
C PHE A 105 -6.43 13.17 -16.63
N ALA A 106 -6.96 11.95 -16.54
CA ALA A 106 -6.99 11.04 -17.68
C ALA A 106 -8.05 11.52 -18.68
N LYS A 107 -7.64 12.34 -19.63
CA LYS A 107 -8.53 12.78 -20.73
C LYS A 107 -8.87 11.58 -21.63
N ASN A 108 -10.14 11.54 -22.06
CA ASN A 108 -10.74 10.46 -22.86
C ASN A 108 -10.06 10.22 -24.23
N THR A 109 -9.18 11.10 -24.71
CA THR A 109 -8.70 11.06 -26.09
C THR A 109 -7.28 10.51 -26.28
N ASN A 110 -6.41 10.52 -25.27
CA ASN A 110 -5.02 10.09 -25.48
C ASN A 110 -4.36 9.43 -24.25
N ASN A 111 -5.12 8.96 -23.26
CA ASN A 111 -4.56 8.32 -22.03
C ASN A 111 -3.32 9.02 -21.50
N ASN A 112 -3.35 10.35 -21.45
CA ASN A 112 -2.18 11.13 -21.04
C ASN A 112 -2.01 11.07 -19.52
N PHE A 113 -1.17 10.15 -19.04
CA PHE A 113 -0.86 9.95 -17.62
C PHE A 113 0.25 10.84 -17.10
N ILE A 114 0.76 11.80 -17.89
CA ILE A 114 1.88 12.66 -17.49
C ILE A 114 1.56 13.43 -16.20
N ILE A 115 0.40 14.10 -16.14
CA ILE A 115 0.01 14.92 -14.99
C ILE A 115 -0.18 14.07 -13.71
N PRO A 116 -0.94 12.96 -13.72
CA PRO A 116 -1.03 12.07 -12.57
C PRO A 116 0.34 11.56 -12.07
N VAL A 117 1.23 11.20 -12.99
CA VAL A 117 2.56 10.69 -12.65
C VAL A 117 3.44 11.78 -12.04
N LEU A 118 3.40 13.02 -12.55
CA LEU A 118 4.13 14.16 -11.98
C LEU A 118 3.63 14.48 -10.56
N ILE A 119 2.32 14.50 -10.34
CA ILE A 119 1.74 14.70 -9.00
C ILE A 119 2.19 13.58 -8.08
N ALA A 120 2.13 12.31 -8.53
CA ALA A 120 2.57 11.16 -7.76
C ALA A 120 4.07 11.23 -7.38
N SER A 121 4.89 11.90 -8.20
CA SER A 121 6.34 12.07 -7.92
C SER A 121 6.62 13.12 -6.84
N ILE A 122 5.80 14.15 -6.75
CA ILE A 122 5.96 15.23 -5.77
C ILE A 122 5.64 14.72 -4.35
N ILE A 123 4.66 13.85 -4.20
CA ILE A 123 4.20 13.37 -2.88
C ILE A 123 5.32 12.68 -2.06
N PRO A 124 6.09 11.71 -2.60
CA PRO A 124 7.20 11.11 -1.85
C PRO A 124 8.31 12.10 -1.52
N ILE A 125 8.55 13.12 -2.36
CA ILE A 125 9.52 14.16 -2.09
C ILE A 125 9.07 15.01 -0.89
N ILE A 126 7.81 15.44 -0.88
CA ILE A 126 7.23 16.14 0.27
C ILE A 126 7.31 15.28 1.53
N ASN A 127 6.96 13.99 1.43
CA ASN A 127 7.06 13.07 2.55
C ASN A 127 8.50 12.93 3.07
N PHE A 128 9.49 12.84 2.16
CA PHE A 128 10.91 12.84 2.54
C PHE A 128 11.29 14.08 3.33
N LEU A 129 10.90 15.27 2.85
CA LEU A 129 11.19 16.53 3.53
C LEU A 129 10.51 16.62 4.90
N LEU A 130 9.24 16.20 4.99
CA LEU A 130 8.52 16.17 6.27
C LEU A 130 9.19 15.25 7.28
N VAL A 131 9.58 14.05 6.87
CA VAL A 131 10.29 13.10 7.76
C VAL A 131 11.68 13.63 8.12
N PHE A 132 12.38 14.24 7.16
CA PHE A 132 13.71 14.78 7.39
C PHE A 132 13.71 15.94 8.40
N PHE A 133 12.74 16.85 8.32
CA PHE A 133 12.71 18.04 9.19
C PHE A 133 11.94 17.82 10.50
N TYR A 134 10.86 17.03 10.48
CA TYR A 134 9.92 16.96 11.59
C TYR A 134 9.91 15.65 12.37
N LEU A 135 10.38 14.51 11.79
CA LEU A 135 10.35 13.25 12.51
C LEU A 135 11.53 13.16 13.49
N PRO A 136 11.28 13.16 14.82
CA PRO A 136 12.31 12.90 15.81
C PRO A 136 12.65 11.41 15.83
N GLU A 137 13.82 11.07 16.38
CA GLU A 137 14.13 9.67 16.66
C GLU A 137 13.29 9.17 17.85
N THR A 138 12.48 8.15 17.58
CA THR A 138 11.54 7.64 18.59
C THR A 138 12.13 6.52 19.44
N LYS A 139 13.27 5.95 19.03
CA LYS A 139 13.93 4.88 19.77
C LYS A 139 15.01 5.43 20.71
N PRO A 140 14.92 5.17 22.04
CA PRO A 140 15.94 5.59 22.97
C PRO A 140 17.30 4.94 22.69
N ASN A 141 18.38 5.72 22.76
CA ASN A 141 19.76 5.26 22.51
C ASN A 141 20.18 4.04 23.38
N SER A 142 19.66 3.93 24.60
CA SER A 142 19.91 2.80 25.49
C SER A 142 19.39 1.45 24.95
N LYS A 143 18.36 1.46 24.12
CA LYS A 143 17.80 0.26 23.48
C LYS A 143 18.51 -0.10 22.16
N MET A 144 19.17 0.85 21.50
CA MET A 144 19.93 0.59 20.27
C MET A 144 21.15 -0.33 20.53
N ASN A 145 21.83 -0.18 21.66
CA ASN A 145 23.03 -0.97 21.99
C ASN A 145 22.72 -2.41 22.43
N LYS A 146 21.54 -2.69 22.99
CA LYS A 146 21.17 -4.04 23.44
C LYS A 146 20.78 -4.99 22.30
N SER A 147 20.47 -4.47 21.14
CA SER A 147 20.05 -5.26 19.95
C SER A 147 21.22 -5.81 19.14
N LYS A 148 22.48 -5.64 19.57
CA LYS A 148 23.65 -6.16 18.83
C LYS A 148 23.68 -7.70 18.72
N THR A 149 22.92 -8.39 19.55
CA THR A 149 22.88 -9.86 19.60
C THR A 149 21.88 -10.48 18.61
N ALA A 150 20.93 -9.71 18.08
CA ALA A 150 19.82 -10.23 17.28
C ALA A 150 20.12 -10.39 15.77
N LEU A 151 21.28 -9.96 15.28
CA LEU A 151 21.60 -9.96 13.84
C LEU A 151 22.30 -11.23 13.34
N LYS A 152 22.28 -12.31 14.09
CA LYS A 152 22.97 -13.55 13.68
C LYS A 152 22.35 -14.31 12.49
N ASN A 153 21.40 -13.83 11.79
CA ASN A 153 20.83 -14.28 10.51
C ASN A 153 19.34 -13.87 10.45
N PRO A 154 18.96 -12.89 9.63
CA PRO A 154 17.55 -12.48 9.49
C PRO A 154 16.64 -13.62 9.00
N LEU A 155 17.19 -14.54 8.20
CA LEU A 155 16.49 -15.76 7.80
C LEU A 155 16.26 -16.70 8.99
N LYS A 156 17.25 -16.85 9.89
CA LYS A 156 17.10 -17.68 11.08
C LYS A 156 16.08 -17.09 12.07
N ALA A 157 16.01 -15.77 12.17
CA ALA A 157 14.98 -15.09 12.96
C ALA A 157 13.56 -15.34 12.39
N LEU A 158 13.39 -15.28 11.06
CA LEU A 158 12.16 -15.70 10.39
C LEU A 158 11.79 -17.14 10.73
N PHE A 159 12.70 -18.08 10.56
CA PHE A 159 12.46 -19.50 10.88
C PHE A 159 12.16 -19.73 12.37
N THR A 160 12.71 -18.90 13.27
CA THR A 160 12.42 -19.01 14.70
C THR A 160 11.01 -18.55 15.04
N VAL A 161 10.54 -17.49 14.39
CA VAL A 161 9.14 -17.01 14.51
C VAL A 161 8.14 -18.08 14.02
N PHE A 162 8.49 -18.82 12.96
CA PHE A 162 7.67 -19.91 12.45
C PHE A 162 7.70 -21.21 13.29
N LYS A 163 8.54 -21.30 14.34
CA LYS A 163 8.54 -22.44 15.25
C LYS A 163 7.35 -22.45 16.20
N GLU A 164 6.82 -21.28 16.53
CA GLU A 164 5.68 -21.16 17.43
C GLU A 164 4.37 -21.39 16.63
N GLU A 165 3.65 -22.45 16.90
CA GLU A 165 2.53 -22.92 16.08
C GLU A 165 1.40 -21.90 15.98
N LYS A 166 1.14 -21.14 17.04
CA LYS A 166 0.13 -20.05 17.02
C LYS A 166 0.53 -18.92 16.08
N ILE A 167 1.80 -18.50 16.12
CA ILE A 167 2.34 -17.43 15.27
C ILE A 167 2.39 -17.90 13.81
N LYS A 168 2.77 -19.14 13.56
CA LYS A 168 2.78 -19.74 12.23
C LYS A 168 1.40 -19.74 11.59
N LYS A 169 0.37 -20.19 12.31
CA LYS A 169 -1.02 -20.21 11.79
C LYS A 169 -1.52 -18.81 11.48
N LEU A 170 -1.29 -17.85 12.38
CA LEU A 170 -1.69 -16.47 12.17
C LEU A 170 -0.95 -15.83 11.00
N SER A 171 0.36 -16.03 10.91
CA SER A 171 1.18 -15.49 9.81
C SER A 171 0.78 -16.09 8.46
N LEU A 172 0.46 -17.38 8.41
CA LEU A 172 -0.01 -18.03 7.19
C LEU A 172 -1.39 -17.48 6.76
N ALA A 173 -2.32 -17.32 7.69
CA ALA A 173 -3.63 -16.73 7.41
C ALA A 173 -3.49 -15.29 6.87
N PHE A 174 -2.61 -14.50 7.49
CA PHE A 174 -2.31 -13.14 7.06
C PHE A 174 -1.67 -13.10 5.68
N PHE A 175 -0.75 -14.03 5.39
CA PHE A 175 -0.09 -14.15 4.09
C PHE A 175 -1.09 -14.48 2.97
N ILE A 176 -1.96 -15.46 3.20
CA ILE A 176 -3.02 -15.84 2.23
C ILE A 176 -3.98 -14.66 2.00
N TYR A 177 -4.39 -13.99 3.09
CA TYR A 177 -5.24 -12.80 3.00
C TYR A 177 -4.59 -11.69 2.16
N PHE A 178 -3.31 -11.39 2.39
CA PHE A 178 -2.60 -10.35 1.64
C PHE A 178 -2.42 -10.70 0.17
N ILE A 179 -2.17 -11.97 -0.17
CA ILE A 179 -2.13 -12.42 -1.57
C ILE A 179 -3.48 -12.18 -2.24
N ALA A 180 -4.57 -12.62 -1.60
CA ALA A 180 -5.92 -12.44 -2.14
C ALA A 180 -6.30 -10.96 -2.28
N PHE A 181 -6.05 -10.15 -1.26
CA PHE A 181 -6.36 -8.72 -1.25
C PHE A 181 -5.54 -7.95 -2.30
N THR A 182 -4.22 -8.19 -2.34
CA THR A 182 -3.33 -7.52 -3.31
C THR A 182 -3.65 -7.97 -4.73
N GLY A 183 -3.88 -9.27 -4.93
CA GLY A 183 -4.30 -9.81 -6.21
C GLY A 183 -5.59 -9.17 -6.69
N LEU A 184 -6.61 -9.16 -5.86
CA LEU A 184 -7.92 -8.57 -6.20
C LEU A 184 -7.79 -7.08 -6.54
N THR A 185 -7.12 -6.29 -5.72
CA THR A 185 -7.01 -4.83 -5.93
C THR A 185 -6.20 -4.47 -7.16
N ASN A 186 -5.17 -5.22 -7.51
CA ASN A 186 -4.37 -4.95 -8.71
C ASN A 186 -5.04 -5.45 -9.99
N ILE A 187 -5.70 -6.61 -9.95
CA ILE A 187 -6.35 -7.20 -11.12
C ILE A 187 -7.69 -6.52 -11.42
N LEU A 188 -8.36 -5.96 -10.41
CA LEU A 188 -9.70 -5.40 -10.56
C LEU A 188 -9.81 -4.38 -11.71
N ILE A 189 -8.85 -3.45 -11.83
CA ILE A 189 -8.87 -2.45 -12.91
C ILE A 189 -8.79 -3.13 -14.28
N PHE A 190 -7.87 -4.08 -14.45
CA PHE A 190 -7.72 -4.82 -15.71
C PHE A 190 -8.97 -5.65 -16.01
N PHE A 191 -9.55 -6.29 -15.01
CA PHE A 191 -10.78 -7.04 -15.16
C PHE A 191 -11.94 -6.15 -15.63
N LEU A 192 -12.12 -4.96 -15.03
CA LEU A 192 -13.16 -4.02 -15.43
C LEU A 192 -12.97 -3.53 -16.88
N GLN A 193 -11.73 -3.28 -17.28
CA GLN A 193 -11.41 -2.81 -18.62
C GLN A 193 -11.57 -3.91 -19.67
N GLU A 194 -11.01 -5.10 -19.44
CA GLU A 194 -11.00 -6.19 -20.43
C GLU A 194 -12.33 -6.98 -20.47
N SER A 195 -12.96 -7.24 -19.32
CA SER A 195 -14.17 -8.06 -19.26
C SER A 195 -15.46 -7.26 -19.42
N LEU A 196 -15.49 -5.99 -18.96
CA LEU A 196 -16.67 -5.15 -19.00
C LEU A 196 -16.52 -3.96 -19.95
N ASN A 197 -15.41 -3.86 -20.70
CA ASN A 197 -15.11 -2.77 -21.63
C ASN A 197 -15.22 -1.36 -20.99
N TRP A 198 -14.90 -1.26 -19.71
CA TRP A 198 -14.95 0.01 -19.01
C TRP A 198 -13.75 0.90 -19.38
N THR A 199 -14.01 2.21 -19.44
CA THR A 199 -12.94 3.19 -19.63
C THR A 199 -12.06 3.26 -18.39
N THR A 200 -10.80 3.69 -18.54
CA THR A 200 -9.87 3.92 -17.43
C THR A 200 -10.49 4.84 -16.37
N LYS A 201 -11.25 5.86 -16.80
CA LYS A 201 -11.93 6.81 -15.91
C LYS A 201 -13.00 6.10 -15.06
N ALA A 202 -13.84 5.26 -15.65
CA ALA A 202 -14.88 4.51 -14.94
C ALA A 202 -14.27 3.52 -13.95
N SER A 203 -13.26 2.75 -14.38
CA SER A 203 -12.57 1.78 -13.54
C SER A 203 -11.87 2.46 -12.34
N SER A 204 -11.20 3.59 -12.56
CA SER A 204 -10.59 4.38 -11.47
C SER A 204 -11.66 4.98 -10.54
N GLY A 205 -12.82 5.39 -11.09
CA GLY A 205 -13.96 5.87 -10.30
C GLY A 205 -14.45 4.85 -9.27
N THR A 206 -14.44 3.57 -9.61
CA THR A 206 -14.76 2.49 -8.66
C THR A 206 -13.80 2.48 -7.46
N LEU A 207 -12.50 2.65 -7.71
CA LEU A 207 -11.50 2.70 -6.63
C LEU A 207 -11.60 3.98 -5.78
N VAL A 208 -12.09 5.09 -6.34
CA VAL A 208 -12.43 6.29 -5.56
C VAL A 208 -13.51 5.96 -4.53
N VAL A 209 -14.57 5.25 -4.94
CA VAL A 209 -15.64 4.81 -4.03
C VAL A 209 -15.09 3.87 -2.95
N VAL A 210 -14.24 2.90 -3.33
CA VAL A 210 -13.56 2.02 -2.37
C VAL A 210 -12.76 2.83 -1.36
N GLY A 211 -12.04 3.86 -1.79
CA GLY A 211 -11.28 4.76 -0.92
C GLY A 211 -12.17 5.51 0.08
N ILE A 212 -13.31 6.04 -0.37
CA ILE A 212 -14.28 6.73 0.49
C ILE A 212 -14.83 5.77 1.55
N ILE A 213 -15.26 4.58 1.14
CA ILE A 213 -15.78 3.55 2.05
C ILE A 213 -14.70 3.15 3.07
N ALA A 214 -13.45 2.97 2.64
CA ALA A 214 -12.34 2.64 3.52
C ALA A 214 -12.10 3.74 4.57
N ILE A 215 -12.15 5.02 4.20
CA ILE A 215 -12.02 6.16 5.12
C ILE A 215 -13.14 6.12 6.17
N ILE A 216 -14.38 5.94 5.75
CA ILE A 216 -15.55 5.91 6.65
C ILE A 216 -15.45 4.73 7.60
N VAL A 217 -15.16 3.53 7.09
CA VAL A 217 -15.11 2.32 7.90
C VAL A 217 -13.94 2.37 8.88
N GLN A 218 -12.75 2.69 8.41
CA GLN A 218 -11.54 2.66 9.26
C GLN A 218 -11.43 3.90 10.16
N GLY A 219 -11.90 5.05 9.70
CA GLY A 219 -11.89 6.29 10.48
C GLY A 219 -13.00 6.40 11.52
N GLY A 220 -14.17 5.83 11.24
CA GLY A 220 -15.36 6.00 12.08
C GLY A 220 -15.93 4.72 12.67
N LEU A 221 -16.08 3.68 11.85
CA LEU A 221 -16.85 2.49 12.24
C LEU A 221 -16.03 1.40 12.91
N ILE A 222 -14.73 1.27 12.60
CA ILE A 222 -13.91 0.18 13.10
C ILE A 222 -13.85 0.13 14.63
N GLY A 223 -13.74 1.27 15.29
CA GLY A 223 -13.67 1.36 16.75
C GLY A 223 -14.93 0.82 17.46
N PRO A 224 -16.11 1.32 17.14
CA PRO A 224 -17.37 0.78 17.64
C PRO A 224 -17.60 -0.69 17.30
N LEU A 225 -17.31 -1.09 16.06
CA LEU A 225 -17.49 -2.48 15.60
C LEU A 225 -16.59 -3.46 16.36
N VAL A 226 -15.33 -3.10 16.58
CA VAL A 226 -14.39 -3.93 17.37
C VAL A 226 -14.86 -4.06 18.81
N LYS A 227 -15.40 -3.00 19.41
CA LYS A 227 -15.94 -3.06 20.77
C LYS A 227 -17.17 -3.98 20.86
N GLN A 228 -18.02 -3.98 19.82
CA GLN A 228 -19.26 -4.76 19.83
C GLN A 228 -19.06 -6.22 19.46
N PHE A 229 -18.28 -6.51 18.42
CA PHE A 229 -18.15 -7.85 17.84
C PHE A 229 -16.83 -8.55 18.21
N GLY A 230 -15.82 -7.79 18.65
CA GLY A 230 -14.46 -8.27 18.87
C GLY A 230 -13.67 -8.40 17.56
N GLU A 231 -12.35 -8.38 17.67
CA GLU A 231 -11.44 -8.38 16.51
C GLU A 231 -11.58 -9.63 15.65
N MET A 232 -11.69 -10.81 16.28
CA MET A 232 -11.75 -12.10 15.57
C MET A 232 -13.00 -12.24 14.69
N ARG A 233 -14.18 -11.90 15.24
CA ARG A 233 -15.44 -11.98 14.49
C ARG A 233 -15.47 -10.97 13.35
N LEU A 234 -14.97 -9.77 13.61
CA LEU A 234 -14.91 -8.72 12.60
C LEU A 234 -13.99 -9.11 11.43
N THR A 235 -12.85 -9.74 11.71
CA THR A 235 -11.96 -10.28 10.68
C THR A 235 -12.64 -11.37 9.84
N LEU A 236 -13.39 -12.27 10.45
CA LEU A 236 -14.14 -13.30 9.72
C LEU A 236 -15.24 -12.68 8.84
N ILE A 237 -15.98 -11.69 9.35
CA ILE A 237 -17.00 -10.96 8.58
C ILE A 237 -16.36 -10.28 7.37
N GLY A 238 -15.25 -9.57 7.57
CA GLY A 238 -14.52 -8.91 6.49
C GLY A 238 -14.01 -9.87 5.42
N SER A 239 -13.46 -11.03 5.83
CA SER A 239 -13.05 -12.09 4.91
C SER A 239 -14.24 -12.67 4.12
N GLY A 240 -15.40 -12.80 4.77
CA GLY A 240 -16.64 -13.21 4.12
C GLY A 240 -17.08 -12.24 3.02
N PHE A 241 -16.99 -10.94 3.25
CA PHE A 241 -17.29 -9.93 2.22
C PHE A 241 -16.36 -10.03 1.01
N ILE A 242 -15.08 -10.33 1.20
CA ILE A 242 -14.14 -10.56 0.08
C ILE A 242 -14.57 -11.78 -0.74
N LEU A 243 -14.97 -12.89 -0.09
CA LEU A 243 -15.45 -14.08 -0.80
C LEU A 243 -16.71 -13.77 -1.63
N VAL A 244 -17.66 -13.04 -1.04
CA VAL A 244 -18.88 -12.62 -1.75
C VAL A 244 -18.53 -11.71 -2.94
N ALA A 245 -17.63 -10.76 -2.75
CA ALA A 245 -17.19 -9.88 -3.83
C ALA A 245 -16.53 -10.67 -4.98
N CYS A 246 -15.66 -11.62 -4.69
CA CYS A 246 -15.06 -12.50 -5.69
C CYS A 246 -16.12 -13.34 -6.43
N ALA A 247 -17.10 -13.91 -5.70
CA ALA A 247 -18.19 -14.66 -6.31
C ALA A 247 -19.03 -13.79 -7.26
N LEU A 248 -19.35 -12.56 -6.86
CA LEU A 248 -20.08 -11.61 -7.71
C LEU A 248 -19.29 -11.22 -8.96
N LEU A 249 -17.96 -11.05 -8.86
CA LEU A 249 -17.13 -10.78 -10.03
C LEU A 249 -17.08 -11.95 -11.02
N ILE A 250 -17.08 -13.19 -10.53
CA ILE A 250 -17.10 -14.39 -11.38
C ILE A 250 -18.46 -14.51 -12.13
N THR A 251 -19.55 -14.16 -11.46
CA THR A 251 -20.91 -14.22 -12.02
C THR A 251 -21.29 -12.98 -12.84
N ALA A 252 -20.43 -11.94 -12.86
CA ALA A 252 -20.70 -10.75 -13.64
C ALA A 252 -20.86 -11.10 -15.15
N PRO A 253 -21.96 -10.68 -15.79
CA PRO A 253 -22.21 -10.99 -17.18
C PRO A 253 -21.12 -10.41 -18.07
N LYS A 254 -20.51 -11.25 -18.92
CA LYS A 254 -19.48 -10.85 -19.88
C LYS A 254 -20.06 -10.08 -21.08
N GLU A 255 -21.39 -10.01 -21.21
CA GLU A 255 -22.08 -9.38 -22.32
C GLU A 255 -22.70 -8.04 -21.94
N ASN A 256 -22.32 -7.00 -22.71
CA ASN A 256 -23.05 -5.73 -22.89
C ASN A 256 -23.35 -4.86 -21.65
N ALA A 257 -22.50 -4.86 -20.66
CA ALA A 257 -22.56 -3.83 -19.63
C ALA A 257 -22.03 -2.48 -20.14
N THR A 258 -22.55 -1.99 -21.27
CA THR A 258 -22.55 -0.56 -21.58
C THR A 258 -23.58 0.12 -20.67
N ILE A 259 -23.25 0.18 -19.39
CA ILE A 259 -23.87 1.16 -18.53
C ILE A 259 -23.27 2.49 -18.99
N ASN A 260 -24.00 3.18 -19.83
CA ASN A 260 -23.78 4.59 -20.13
C ASN A 260 -24.00 5.38 -18.82
N ILE A 261 -23.00 5.42 -17.97
CA ILE A 261 -23.02 6.17 -16.71
C ILE A 261 -22.78 7.68 -16.97
N TYR A 262 -22.50 8.05 -18.22
CA TYR A 262 -22.31 9.45 -18.62
C TYR A 262 -22.89 9.69 -20.02
N SER A 263 -24.17 9.81 -20.12
CA SER A 263 -24.80 10.69 -21.10
C SER A 263 -25.06 12.05 -20.46
#